data_348fffcd4fc38f0a79e8baa44f8f851f
#
_entry.id   348fffcd4fc38f0a79e8baa44f8f851f
#
_cell.length_a   1.000
_cell.length_b   1.000
_cell.length_c   1.000
_cell.angle_alpha   90.00
_cell.angle_beta   90.00
_cell.angle_gamma   90.00
#
_symmetry.space_group_name_H-M   'P 1'
#
loop_
_entity.id
_entity.type
_entity.pdbx_description
1 polymer ?
#
loop_
_entity_poly.entity_id
_entity_poly.type
_entity_poly.pdbx_seq_one_letter_code
_entity_poly.pdbx_strand_id
1 'polypeptide(L)'
;TKELNKVLQECLNPLPEGGLERQNLGASFRAGDRVMQIKNNYDIYWEKREPTLEMGKGVFNGEYGTILNIDEVEKKVKIKFDDDKLVWYNFDELEQIEHSYCITVHKAQRKRVRCSYYANSTGCANVTYSYIAIHCNDKSKKITYFNWKS
;
A
#
# COMPACT_ATOMS: atom_id res chain seq x y z
N THR A 1 -7.07 10.73 3.52
CA THR A 1 -6.23 9.69 2.86
C THR A 1 -6.93 8.34 2.76
N LYS A 2 -7.62 7.86 3.80
CA LYS A 2 -8.28 6.54 3.78
C LYS A 2 -9.35 6.44 2.69
N GLU A 3 -10.27 7.41 2.61
CA GLU A 3 -11.30 7.46 1.57
C GLU A 3 -10.70 7.50 0.15
N LEU A 4 -9.64 8.30 -0.04
CA LEU A 4 -8.99 8.40 -1.33
C LEU A 4 -8.26 7.10 -1.71
N ASN A 5 -7.64 6.42 -0.76
CA ASN A 5 -7.03 5.11 -0.99
C ASN A 5 -8.08 4.08 -1.44
N LYS A 6 -9.29 4.11 -0.87
CA LYS A 6 -10.39 3.23 -1.26
C LYS A 6 -10.82 3.49 -2.71
N VAL A 7 -11.03 4.77 -3.07
CA VAL A 7 -11.40 5.13 -4.45
C VAL A 7 -10.29 4.74 -5.43
N LEU A 8 -9.04 4.98 -5.07
CA LEU A 8 -7.89 4.61 -5.91
C LEU A 8 -7.73 3.09 -6.03
N GLN A 9 -8.00 2.33 -4.98
CA GLN A 9 -8.02 0.86 -5.04
C GLN A 9 -9.03 0.38 -6.08
N GLU A 10 -10.28 0.89 -6.04
CA GLU A 10 -11.32 0.51 -7.01
C GLU A 10 -10.94 0.86 -8.45
N CYS A 11 -10.24 1.99 -8.66
CA CYS A 11 -9.81 2.41 -9.99
C CYS A 11 -8.59 1.66 -10.50
N LEU A 12 -7.61 1.39 -9.64
CA LEU A 12 -6.30 0.87 -10.03
C LEU A 12 -6.19 -0.65 -9.88
N ASN A 13 -6.91 -1.21 -8.93
CA ASN A 13 -6.95 -2.65 -8.64
C ASN A 13 -8.39 -3.10 -8.36
N PRO A 14 -9.30 -3.02 -9.36
CA PRO A 14 -10.67 -3.49 -9.19
C PRO A 14 -10.68 -4.97 -8.86
N LEU A 15 -11.61 -5.39 -7.99
CA LEU A 15 -11.75 -6.80 -7.63
C LEU A 15 -12.25 -7.59 -8.86
N PRO A 16 -11.48 -8.57 -9.36
CA PRO A 16 -11.96 -9.43 -10.43
C PRO A 16 -13.10 -10.34 -9.95
N GLU A 17 -13.94 -10.82 -10.87
CA GLU A 17 -14.96 -11.80 -10.53
C GLU A 17 -14.35 -13.04 -9.87
N GLY A 18 -14.81 -13.37 -8.66
CA GLY A 18 -14.24 -14.46 -7.86
C GLY A 18 -12.90 -14.14 -7.18
N GLY A 19 -12.46 -12.90 -7.21
CA GLY A 19 -11.25 -12.46 -6.52
C GLY A 19 -11.38 -12.53 -5.01
N LEU A 20 -10.28 -12.84 -4.33
CA LEU A 20 -10.21 -12.85 -2.87
C LEU A 20 -9.97 -11.44 -2.33
N GLU A 21 -10.81 -11.04 -1.39
CA GLU A 21 -10.70 -9.80 -0.66
C GLU A 21 -10.74 -10.08 0.84
N ARG A 22 -9.74 -9.59 1.58
CA ARG A 22 -9.71 -9.72 3.02
C ARG A 22 -10.02 -8.39 3.69
N GLN A 23 -11.08 -8.37 4.50
CA GLN A 23 -11.41 -7.20 5.32
C GLN A 23 -10.68 -7.25 6.66
N ASN A 24 -10.03 -6.16 7.03
CA ASN A 24 -9.42 -5.97 8.34
C ASN A 24 -9.55 -4.51 8.79
N LEU A 25 -10.12 -4.29 9.98
CA LEU A 25 -10.28 -2.97 10.63
C LEU A 25 -10.86 -1.87 9.69
N GLY A 26 -11.80 -2.24 8.82
CA GLY A 26 -12.46 -1.31 7.90
C GLY A 26 -11.66 -1.00 6.62
N ALA A 27 -10.55 -1.68 6.40
CA ALA A 27 -9.83 -1.72 5.12
C ALA A 27 -10.03 -3.09 4.46
N SER A 28 -10.16 -3.11 3.15
CA SER A 28 -10.22 -4.34 2.38
C SER A 28 -8.93 -4.50 1.57
N PHE A 29 -8.25 -5.62 1.74
CA PHE A 29 -7.01 -5.94 1.06
C PHE A 29 -7.24 -6.95 -0.05
N ARG A 30 -6.60 -6.74 -1.20
CA ARG A 30 -6.67 -7.58 -2.40
C ARG A 30 -5.27 -7.91 -2.90
N ALA A 31 -5.13 -9.02 -3.61
CA ALA A 31 -3.88 -9.27 -4.35
C ALA A 31 -3.65 -8.14 -5.37
N GLY A 32 -2.44 -7.66 -5.48
CA GLY A 32 -2.06 -6.50 -6.29
C GLY A 32 -2.12 -5.16 -5.56
N ASP A 33 -2.67 -5.09 -4.35
CA ASP A 33 -2.75 -3.84 -3.60
C ASP A 33 -1.38 -3.30 -3.22
N ARG A 34 -1.26 -1.99 -3.36
CA ARG A 34 -0.10 -1.25 -2.89
C ARG A 34 -0.26 -0.89 -1.43
N VAL A 35 0.68 -1.32 -0.60
CA VAL A 35 0.63 -1.18 0.86
C VAL A 35 1.91 -0.59 1.43
N MET A 36 1.81 -0.10 2.67
CA MET A 36 2.94 0.43 3.43
C MET A 36 2.88 -0.10 4.86
N GLN A 37 4.03 -0.50 5.38
CA GLN A 37 4.21 -0.80 6.81
C GLN A 37 4.10 0.49 7.63
N ILE A 38 3.26 0.50 8.65
CA ILE A 38 3.03 1.68 9.52
C ILE A 38 3.58 1.53 10.93
N LYS A 39 4.00 0.33 11.30
CA LYS A 39 4.65 0.03 12.59
C LYS A 39 5.96 -0.68 12.35
N ASN A 40 6.94 -0.55 13.25
CA ASN A 40 8.13 -1.40 13.21
C ASN A 40 7.77 -2.79 13.74
N ASN A 41 8.10 -3.83 12.99
CA ASN A 41 8.01 -5.23 13.43
C ASN A 41 9.39 -5.87 13.31
N TYR A 42 10.06 -6.06 14.43
CA TYR A 42 11.43 -6.59 14.50
C TYR A 42 11.49 -8.12 14.44
N ASP A 43 10.36 -8.78 14.65
CA ASP A 43 10.29 -10.24 14.81
C ASP A 43 9.84 -10.97 13.55
N ILE A 44 9.23 -10.25 12.60
CA ILE A 44 8.76 -10.83 11.35
C ILE A 44 9.92 -11.25 10.46
N TYR A 45 9.86 -12.45 9.92
CA TYR A 45 10.89 -12.98 9.02
C TYR A 45 10.61 -12.56 7.58
N TRP A 46 11.68 -12.29 6.85
CA TRP A 46 11.65 -12.06 5.41
C TRP A 46 12.66 -12.92 4.68
N GLU A 47 12.37 -13.21 3.41
CA GLU A 47 13.28 -13.84 2.47
C GLU A 47 13.46 -12.97 1.22
N LYS A 48 14.65 -12.96 0.65
CA LYS A 48 14.95 -12.48 -0.70
C LYS A 48 15.45 -13.66 -1.50
N ARG A 49 15.00 -13.80 -2.75
CA ARG A 49 15.33 -14.95 -3.59
C ARG A 49 16.37 -14.63 -4.66
N GLU A 50 16.54 -13.38 -4.99
CA GLU A 50 17.45 -12.91 -6.04
C GLU A 50 18.33 -11.76 -5.51
N PRO A 51 19.62 -11.72 -5.91
CA PRO A 51 20.39 -12.69 -6.72
C PRO A 51 20.78 -13.96 -5.94
N THR A 52 20.72 -13.94 -4.63
CA THR A 52 21.00 -15.05 -3.72
C THR A 52 19.88 -15.15 -2.68
N LEU A 53 19.66 -16.35 -2.16
CA LEU A 53 18.72 -16.53 -1.06
C LEU A 53 19.28 -15.87 0.20
N GLU A 54 18.64 -14.82 0.64
CA GLU A 54 18.93 -14.13 1.89
C GLU A 54 17.71 -14.22 2.81
N MET A 55 17.93 -14.42 4.08
CA MET A 55 16.89 -14.43 5.10
C MET A 55 17.28 -13.49 6.23
N GLY A 56 16.27 -12.81 6.78
CA GLY A 56 16.50 -11.90 7.90
C GLY A 56 15.22 -11.63 8.67
N LYS A 57 15.33 -10.71 9.61
CA LYS A 57 14.22 -10.25 10.45
C LYS A 57 14.03 -8.75 10.34
N GLY A 58 12.80 -8.34 10.51
CA GLY A 58 12.40 -6.96 10.67
C GLY A 58 11.89 -6.30 9.39
N VAL A 59 10.72 -5.67 9.53
CA VAL A 59 10.14 -4.75 8.55
C VAL A 59 9.80 -3.47 9.28
N PHE A 60 10.13 -2.33 8.67
CA PHE A 60 10.11 -1.06 9.37
C PHE A 60 9.04 -0.11 8.82
N ASN A 61 8.59 0.79 9.69
CA ASN A 61 7.66 1.84 9.32
C ASN A 61 8.14 2.62 8.10
N GLY A 62 7.25 2.79 7.12
CA GLY A 62 7.52 3.48 5.85
C GLY A 62 8.10 2.58 4.76
N GLU A 63 8.24 1.28 4.96
CA GLU A 63 8.54 0.35 3.86
C GLU A 63 7.29 0.10 3.04
N TYR A 64 7.44 0.16 1.70
CA TYR A 64 6.35 -0.04 0.73
C TYR A 64 6.45 -1.43 0.13
N GLY A 65 5.29 -2.01 -0.16
CA GLY A 65 5.21 -3.31 -0.79
C GLY A 65 3.93 -3.48 -1.61
N THR A 66 3.82 -4.63 -2.23
CA THR A 66 2.64 -5.06 -2.99
C THR A 66 2.18 -6.41 -2.47
N ILE A 67 0.89 -6.58 -2.25
CA ILE A 67 0.29 -7.86 -1.87
C ILE A 67 0.37 -8.79 -3.08
N LEU A 68 1.07 -9.90 -2.93
CA LEU A 68 1.18 -10.91 -4.00
C LEU A 68 0.04 -11.92 -3.94
N ASN A 69 -0.30 -12.37 -2.73
CA ASN A 69 -1.29 -13.42 -2.53
C ASN A 69 -1.94 -13.31 -1.16
N ILE A 70 -3.19 -13.75 -1.07
CA ILE A 70 -3.95 -13.91 0.17
C ILE A 70 -4.30 -15.39 0.29
N ASP A 71 -3.84 -16.03 1.35
CA ASP A 71 -4.11 -17.42 1.66
C ASP A 71 -5.12 -17.51 2.79
N GLU A 72 -6.36 -17.85 2.44
CA GLU A 72 -7.46 -18.01 3.41
C GLU A 72 -7.33 -19.27 4.26
N VAL A 73 -6.64 -20.30 3.76
CA VAL A 73 -6.44 -21.58 4.46
C VAL A 73 -5.40 -21.40 5.57
N GLU A 74 -4.24 -20.86 5.20
CA GLU A 74 -3.14 -20.56 6.13
C GLU A 74 -3.38 -19.28 6.92
N LYS A 75 -4.42 -18.50 6.58
CA LYS A 75 -4.73 -17.17 7.15
C LYS A 75 -3.54 -16.21 7.08
N LYS A 76 -2.88 -16.18 5.93
CA LYS A 76 -1.69 -15.38 5.70
C LYS A 76 -1.79 -14.53 4.45
N VAL A 77 -1.08 -13.42 4.46
CA VAL A 77 -0.92 -12.53 3.31
C VAL A 77 0.56 -12.45 2.95
N LYS A 78 0.88 -12.71 1.69
CA LYS A 78 2.24 -12.57 1.16
C LYS A 78 2.43 -11.20 0.56
N ILE A 79 3.43 -10.47 1.05
CA ILE A 79 3.78 -9.13 0.58
C ILE A 79 5.21 -9.13 0.05
N LYS A 80 5.38 -8.54 -1.14
CA LYS A 80 6.69 -8.22 -1.69
C LYS A 80 6.97 -6.74 -1.46
N PHE A 81 8.00 -6.43 -0.71
CA PHE A 81 8.48 -5.06 -0.50
C PHE A 81 9.36 -4.58 -1.66
N ASP A 82 9.53 -3.26 -1.78
CA ASP A 82 10.28 -2.62 -2.87
C ASP A 82 11.78 -2.94 -2.88
N ASP A 83 12.31 -3.42 -1.77
CA ASP A 83 13.68 -3.91 -1.62
C ASP A 83 13.80 -5.44 -1.85
N ASP A 84 12.79 -6.04 -2.49
CA ASP A 84 12.68 -7.46 -2.83
C ASP A 84 12.51 -8.42 -1.66
N LYS A 85 12.25 -7.93 -0.46
CA LYS A 85 11.85 -8.76 0.68
C LYS A 85 10.47 -9.38 0.44
N LEU A 86 10.37 -10.68 0.62
CA LEU A 86 9.10 -11.42 0.67
C LEU A 86 8.76 -11.71 2.12
N VAL A 87 7.59 -11.32 2.55
CA VAL A 87 7.14 -11.42 3.93
C VAL A 87 5.76 -12.07 3.98
N TRP A 88 5.57 -12.95 4.94
CA TRP A 88 4.28 -13.52 5.27
C TRP A 88 3.72 -12.87 6.54
N TYR A 89 2.57 -12.25 6.42
CA TYR A 89 1.82 -11.67 7.55
C TYR A 89 0.67 -12.60 7.91
N ASN A 90 0.49 -12.86 9.20
CA ASN A 90 -0.75 -13.43 9.68
C ASN A 90 -1.87 -12.39 9.58
N PHE A 91 -3.11 -12.83 9.51
CA PHE A 91 -4.25 -11.91 9.42
C PHE A 91 -4.33 -10.91 10.60
N ASP A 92 -3.91 -11.34 11.78
CA ASP A 92 -3.87 -10.48 12.99
C ASP A 92 -2.81 -9.37 12.87
N GLU A 93 -1.78 -9.58 12.08
CA GLU A 93 -0.69 -8.61 11.87
C GLU A 93 -1.00 -7.57 10.79
N LEU A 94 -2.11 -7.72 10.05
CA LEU A 94 -2.52 -6.78 9.01
C LEU A 94 -2.86 -5.38 9.54
N GLU A 95 -3.06 -5.22 10.85
CA GLU A 95 -3.18 -3.90 11.49
C GLU A 95 -1.92 -3.03 11.36
N GLN A 96 -0.78 -3.64 11.02
CA GLN A 96 0.50 -2.96 10.84
C GLN A 96 0.67 -2.39 9.43
N ILE A 97 -0.32 -2.60 8.55
CA ILE A 97 -0.26 -2.28 7.13
C ILE A 97 -1.40 -1.34 6.76
N GLU A 98 -1.12 -0.37 5.93
CA GLU A 98 -2.11 0.52 5.31
C GLU A 98 -1.94 0.55 3.79
N HIS A 99 -3.03 0.84 3.06
CA HIS A 99 -2.95 1.15 1.64
C HIS A 99 -2.08 2.37 1.39
N SER A 100 -1.28 2.32 0.34
CA SER A 100 -0.35 3.37 -0.05
C SER A 100 -0.48 3.82 -1.50
N TYR A 101 -1.67 3.72 -2.07
CA TYR A 101 -1.98 4.36 -3.35
C TYR A 101 -1.85 5.89 -3.24
N CYS A 102 -2.26 6.42 -2.08
CA CYS A 102 -2.18 7.82 -1.73
C CYS A 102 -1.57 7.96 -0.33
N ILE A 103 -0.55 8.78 -0.23
CA ILE A 103 0.16 9.06 1.02
C ILE A 103 0.27 10.57 1.25
N THR A 104 0.35 10.99 2.51
CA THR A 104 0.63 12.38 2.85
C THR A 104 2.10 12.71 2.59
N VAL A 105 2.41 13.98 2.30
CA VAL A 105 3.78 14.43 2.07
C VAL A 105 4.70 14.12 3.25
N HIS A 106 4.20 14.22 4.48
CA HIS A 106 4.98 13.85 5.66
C HIS A 106 5.44 12.39 5.64
N LYS A 107 4.59 11.48 5.17
CA LYS A 107 4.95 10.06 4.97
C LYS A 107 5.87 9.88 3.76
N ALA A 108 5.75 10.73 2.72
CA ALA A 108 6.57 10.67 1.51
C ALA A 108 8.01 11.19 1.70
N GLN A 109 8.26 12.08 2.65
CA GLN A 109 9.56 12.75 2.85
C GLN A 109 10.71 11.79 3.20
N ARG A 110 10.42 10.58 3.63
CA ARG A 110 11.45 9.63 4.10
C ARG A 110 11.98 8.68 3.03
N LYS A 111 11.36 8.60 1.82
CA LYS A 111 11.82 7.69 0.75
C LYS A 111 11.52 8.25 -0.66
N ARG A 112 12.31 7.79 -1.66
CA ARG A 112 12.08 8.11 -3.08
C ARG A 112 10.79 7.45 -3.56
N VAL A 113 9.78 8.23 -3.87
CA VAL A 113 8.56 7.76 -4.53
C VAL A 113 8.85 7.62 -6.02
N ARG A 114 8.68 6.45 -6.60
CA ARG A 114 9.02 6.18 -8.02
C ARG A 114 8.13 6.93 -9.02
N CYS A 115 6.94 7.31 -8.63
CA CYS A 115 6.04 8.14 -9.42
C CYS A 115 5.17 8.96 -8.46
N SER A 116 5.24 10.27 -8.53
CA SER A 116 4.45 11.16 -7.67
C SER A 116 3.67 12.14 -8.51
N TYR A 117 2.35 12.14 -8.33
CA TYR A 117 1.48 13.23 -8.75
C TYR A 117 1.07 14.01 -7.50
N TYR A 118 1.24 15.33 -7.54
CA TYR A 118 0.82 16.20 -6.45
C TYR A 118 -0.54 16.80 -6.80
N ALA A 119 -1.53 16.57 -5.96
CA ALA A 119 -2.82 17.22 -6.06
C ALA A 119 -2.93 18.27 -4.95
N ASN A 120 -3.09 19.53 -5.34
CA ASN A 120 -3.50 20.62 -4.44
C ASN A 120 -5.03 20.66 -4.42
N SER A 121 -5.66 20.44 -3.29
CA SER A 121 -7.06 20.80 -3.11
C SER A 121 -7.14 22.13 -2.35
N THR A 122 -7.34 23.21 -3.06
CA THR A 122 -7.80 24.48 -2.52
C THR A 122 -9.33 24.50 -2.63
N GLY A 123 -10.01 24.19 -1.54
CA GLY A 123 -11.47 24.30 -1.55
C GLY A 123 -12.10 23.92 -0.23
N CYS A 124 -12.64 24.92 0.44
CA CYS A 124 -13.57 24.94 1.56
C CYS A 124 -13.06 24.55 2.95
N ALA A 125 -13.10 25.58 3.79
CA ALA A 125 -13.13 25.58 5.27
C ALA A 125 -11.92 24.94 5.99
N ASN A 126 -10.89 25.74 6.20
CA ASN A 126 -9.90 25.64 7.31
C ASN A 126 -9.13 24.32 7.53
N VAL A 127 -8.95 23.50 6.50
CA VAL A 127 -8.01 22.39 6.56
C VAL A 127 -7.08 22.47 5.35
N THR A 128 -5.88 22.96 5.57
CA THR A 128 -4.83 22.97 4.56
C THR A 128 -4.29 21.53 4.40
N TYR A 129 -4.79 20.78 3.45
CA TYR A 129 -4.16 19.53 3.05
C TYR A 129 -2.93 19.85 2.22
N SER A 130 -1.79 19.83 2.86
CA SER A 130 -0.51 19.95 2.18
C SER A 130 -0.22 18.65 1.45
N TYR A 131 -0.42 18.63 0.14
CA TYR A 131 0.09 17.68 -0.83
C TYR A 131 -0.18 16.18 -0.56
N ILE A 132 -0.82 15.55 -1.52
CA ILE A 132 -1.03 14.10 -1.58
C ILE A 132 -0.15 13.54 -2.70
N ALA A 133 0.72 12.60 -2.40
CA ALA A 133 1.47 11.85 -3.40
C ALA A 133 0.69 10.57 -3.75
N ILE A 134 0.39 10.36 -5.03
CA ILE A 134 -0.31 9.17 -5.54
C ILE A 134 0.73 8.22 -6.11
N HIS A 135 0.70 6.98 -5.67
CA HIS A 135 1.63 5.94 -6.11
C HIS A 135 0.94 5.00 -7.09
N CYS A 136 1.45 4.93 -8.33
CA CYS A 136 0.98 3.99 -9.34
C CYS A 136 2.03 2.91 -9.60
N ASN A 137 1.62 1.64 -9.61
CA ASN A 137 2.48 0.52 -9.95
C ASN A 137 2.74 0.42 -11.46
N ASP A 138 1.86 0.97 -12.28
CA ASP A 138 1.88 0.85 -13.73
C ASP A 138 2.07 2.20 -14.40
N LYS A 139 3.18 2.35 -15.13
CA LYS A 139 3.50 3.55 -15.92
C LYS A 139 2.51 3.82 -17.08
N SER A 140 1.70 2.82 -17.46
CA SER A 140 0.72 2.93 -18.54
C SER A 140 -0.62 3.51 -18.08
N LYS A 141 -0.93 3.46 -16.79
CA LYS A 141 -2.17 4.03 -16.24
C LYS A 141 -1.99 5.51 -15.94
N LYS A 142 -2.37 6.35 -16.90
CA LYS A 142 -2.53 7.78 -16.69
C LYS A 142 -3.74 8.00 -15.79
N ILE A 143 -3.51 8.51 -14.58
CA ILE A 143 -4.61 9.03 -13.75
C ILE A 143 -5.06 10.34 -14.41
N THR A 144 -6.14 10.27 -15.16
CA THR A 144 -6.83 11.46 -15.66
C THR A 144 -7.47 12.12 -14.44
N TYR A 145 -7.12 13.36 -14.19
CA TYR A 145 -7.55 14.22 -13.10
C TYR A 145 -8.86 13.82 -12.41
N PHE A 146 -8.77 13.37 -11.16
CA PHE A 146 -9.93 13.24 -10.31
C PHE A 146 -10.39 14.63 -9.89
N ASN A 147 -11.45 15.11 -10.50
CA ASN A 147 -12.14 16.34 -10.09
C ASN A 147 -13.06 15.95 -8.91
N TRP A 148 -12.55 16.06 -7.69
CA TRP A 148 -13.36 15.91 -6.49
C TRP A 148 -14.26 17.14 -6.39
N LYS A 149 -15.51 17.02 -6.83
CA LYS A 149 -16.60 17.89 -6.40
C LYS A 149 -17.21 17.27 -5.15
N SER A 150 -17.08 18.03 -4.03
CA SER A 150 -17.81 17.82 -2.78
C SER A 150 -19.31 17.69 -2.97
#